data_2161504877e78bf71eea43c34c04a9cf
#
_entry.id   2161504877e78bf71eea43c34c04a9cf
#
_cell.length_a   1.000
_cell.length_b   1.000
_cell.length_c   1.000
_cell.angle_alpha   90.00
_cell.angle_beta   90.00
_cell.angle_gamma   90.00
#
_symmetry.space_group_name_H-M   'P 1'
#
loop_
_entity.id
_entity.type
_entity.pdbx_description
1 polymer ?
#
loop_
_entity_poly.entity_id
_entity_poly.type
_entity_poly.pdbx_seq_one_letter_code
_entity_poly.pdbx_strand_id
1 'polypeptide(L)'
;MNNIQFFRNLFLILFTSPLFSQLSSDECLEQLSIFAESAKIKNYQAAYEPWKTVLDNCPKLSLATYQYGEIILKDFIKKSESEENKSKYLNDLLSLYDLWAENFPERKGVRQIGKIYSCKGQAILDYGFKDKELI
;
A
#
# COMPACT_ATOMS: atom_id res chain seq x y z
N MET A 1 -27.43 42.64 47.73
CA MET A 1 -26.10 42.94 47.15
C MET A 1 -25.35 41.65 47.02
N ASN A 2 -25.58 40.91 45.92
CA ASN A 2 -24.97 39.62 45.71
C ASN A 2 -24.25 39.66 44.38
N ASN A 3 -22.93 39.74 44.45
CA ASN A 3 -22.04 39.58 43.30
C ASN A 3 -21.91 38.11 43.00
N ILE A 4 -22.64 37.64 41.98
CA ILE A 4 -22.41 36.35 41.37
C ILE A 4 -21.40 36.59 40.27
N GLN A 5 -20.14 36.29 40.56
CA GLN A 5 -19.12 36.22 39.55
C GLN A 5 -19.31 34.94 38.76
N PHE A 6 -19.75 35.06 37.54
CA PHE A 6 -19.76 34.01 36.54
C PHE A 6 -18.31 33.75 36.11
N PHE A 7 -17.67 32.71 36.68
CA PHE A 7 -16.46 32.14 36.11
C PHE A 7 -16.83 31.42 34.82
N ARG A 8 -16.68 32.13 33.69
CA ARG A 8 -16.67 31.53 32.35
C ARG A 8 -15.37 30.82 32.18
N ASN A 9 -15.33 29.54 32.54
CA ASN A 9 -14.26 28.63 32.10
C ASN A 9 -14.31 28.50 30.58
N LEU A 10 -13.53 29.31 29.90
CA LEU A 10 -13.20 29.16 28.49
C LEU A 10 -12.29 27.94 28.37
N PHE A 11 -12.89 26.78 28.18
CA PHE A 11 -12.16 25.55 27.87
C PHE A 11 -11.63 25.68 26.43
N LEU A 12 -10.42 26.20 26.30
CA LEU A 12 -9.67 26.20 25.05
C LEU A 12 -9.30 24.75 24.74
N ILE A 13 -10.18 24.06 23.99
CA ILE A 13 -9.86 22.79 23.37
C ILE A 13 -8.86 23.11 22.27
N LEU A 14 -7.57 22.95 22.58
CA LEU A 14 -6.52 22.88 21.60
C LEU A 14 -6.75 21.63 20.76
N PHE A 15 -7.45 21.79 19.63
CA PHE A 15 -7.45 20.80 18.56
C PHE A 15 -6.02 20.71 18.03
N THR A 16 -5.21 19.84 18.62
CA THR A 16 -3.97 19.37 18.01
C THR A 16 -4.40 18.44 16.87
N SER A 17 -4.68 19.01 15.70
CA SER A 17 -4.78 18.23 14.48
C SER A 17 -3.43 17.52 14.30
N PRO A 18 -3.37 16.18 14.18
CA PRO A 18 -2.16 15.53 13.76
C PRO A 18 -1.82 16.12 12.39
N LEU A 19 -0.73 16.84 12.30
CA LEU A 19 -0.10 17.20 11.04
C LEU A 19 0.32 15.86 10.39
N PHE A 20 -0.59 15.29 9.64
CA PHE A 20 -0.24 14.25 8.67
C PHE A 20 0.59 14.98 7.61
N SER A 21 1.90 15.00 7.82
CA SER A 21 2.84 15.47 6.82
C SER A 21 2.77 14.51 5.63
N GLN A 22 2.02 14.88 4.61
CA GLN A 22 2.11 14.19 3.32
C GLN A 22 3.54 14.36 2.82
N LEU A 23 4.17 13.26 2.40
CA LEU A 23 5.48 13.32 1.78
C LEU A 23 5.45 14.28 0.59
N SER A 24 6.54 15.03 0.41
CA SER A 24 6.70 15.87 -0.77
C SER A 24 6.89 15.02 -2.03
N SER A 25 6.63 15.61 -3.20
CA SER A 25 6.87 14.93 -4.48
C SER A 25 8.32 14.48 -4.64
N ASP A 26 9.28 15.26 -4.15
CA ASP A 26 10.71 14.96 -4.23
C ASP A 26 11.09 13.77 -3.33
N GLU A 27 10.54 13.71 -2.11
CA GLU A 27 10.73 12.57 -1.20
C GLU A 27 10.14 11.30 -1.79
N CYS A 28 8.98 11.36 -2.44
CA CYS A 28 8.39 10.21 -3.13
C CYS A 28 9.24 9.74 -4.31
N LEU A 29 9.86 10.65 -5.07
CA LEU A 29 10.77 10.30 -6.17
C LEU A 29 12.06 9.65 -5.65
N GLU A 30 12.59 10.11 -4.53
CA GLU A 30 13.73 9.49 -3.86
C GLU A 30 13.39 8.05 -3.43
N GLN A 31 12.28 7.85 -2.73
CA GLN A 31 11.85 6.52 -2.30
C GLN A 31 11.56 5.59 -3.48
N LEU A 32 10.97 6.12 -4.57
CA LEU A 32 10.79 5.39 -5.82
C LEU A 32 12.11 4.88 -6.39
N SER A 33 13.13 5.72 -6.41
CA SER A 33 14.47 5.35 -6.90
C SER A 33 15.10 4.26 -6.04
N ILE A 34 15.04 4.42 -4.70
CA ILE A 34 15.60 3.46 -3.74
C ILE A 34 14.96 2.07 -3.91
N PHE A 35 13.63 1.98 -3.93
CA PHE A 35 13.00 0.67 -4.07
C PHE A 35 13.21 0.06 -5.45
N ALA A 36 13.20 0.88 -6.52
CA ALA A 36 13.38 0.39 -7.87
C ALA A 36 14.77 -0.21 -8.07
N GLU A 37 15.82 0.45 -7.57
CA GLU A 37 17.18 -0.09 -7.62
C GLU A 37 17.30 -1.39 -6.81
N SER A 38 16.79 -1.41 -5.58
CA SER A 38 16.79 -2.60 -4.73
C SER A 38 16.02 -3.77 -5.37
N ALA A 39 14.86 -3.50 -5.97
CA ALA A 39 14.05 -4.52 -6.63
C ALA A 39 14.71 -5.06 -7.91
N LYS A 40 15.40 -4.22 -8.70
CA LYS A 40 16.14 -4.65 -9.89
C LYS A 40 17.21 -5.70 -9.56
N ILE A 41 17.91 -5.55 -8.44
CA ILE A 41 18.89 -6.53 -7.96
C ILE A 41 18.27 -7.65 -7.12
N LYS A 42 16.95 -7.75 -7.08
CA LYS A 42 16.14 -8.73 -6.33
C LYS A 42 16.36 -8.69 -4.80
N ASN A 43 16.81 -7.57 -4.27
CA ASN A 43 16.85 -7.31 -2.84
C ASN A 43 15.49 -6.78 -2.37
N TYR A 44 14.47 -7.66 -2.37
CA TYR A 44 13.09 -7.28 -2.07
C TYR A 44 12.89 -6.88 -0.61
N GLN A 45 13.70 -7.38 0.30
CA GLN A 45 13.67 -6.97 1.70
C GLN A 45 14.04 -5.49 1.86
N ALA A 46 15.09 -5.03 1.18
CA ALA A 46 15.48 -3.62 1.19
C ALA A 46 14.53 -2.72 0.38
N ALA A 47 13.85 -3.29 -0.62
CA ALA A 47 12.88 -2.55 -1.44
C ALA A 47 11.55 -2.29 -0.74
N TYR A 48 11.16 -3.12 0.25
CA TYR A 48 9.79 -3.15 0.79
C TYR A 48 9.36 -1.84 1.46
N GLU A 49 10.11 -1.32 2.41
CA GLU A 49 9.74 -0.10 3.14
C GLU A 49 9.71 1.15 2.25
N PRO A 50 10.73 1.40 1.38
CA PRO A 50 10.66 2.49 0.42
C PRO A 50 9.48 2.35 -0.56
N TRP A 51 9.21 1.14 -1.04
CA TRP A 51 8.05 0.84 -1.90
C TRP A 51 6.73 1.14 -1.19
N LYS A 52 6.57 0.67 0.05
CA LYS A 52 5.37 0.90 0.86
C LYS A 52 5.13 2.39 1.08
N THR A 53 6.20 3.15 1.35
CA THR A 53 6.16 4.60 1.50
C THR A 53 5.61 5.29 0.26
N VAL A 54 6.05 4.89 -0.94
CA VAL A 54 5.54 5.47 -2.20
C VAL A 54 4.10 5.06 -2.44
N LEU A 55 3.75 3.80 -2.20
CA LEU A 55 2.38 3.31 -2.40
C LEU A 55 1.38 4.07 -1.52
N ASP A 56 1.73 4.31 -0.26
CA ASP A 56 0.83 4.92 0.71
C ASP A 56 0.70 6.44 0.53
N ASN A 57 1.76 7.13 0.10
CA ASN A 57 1.79 8.59 0.04
C ASN A 57 1.64 9.15 -1.38
N CYS A 58 2.10 8.42 -2.40
CA CYS A 58 2.17 8.86 -3.78
C CYS A 58 1.68 7.80 -4.79
N PRO A 59 0.47 7.24 -4.62
CA PRO A 59 0.00 6.08 -5.38
C PRO A 59 -0.11 6.32 -6.89
N LYS A 60 -0.19 7.58 -7.31
CA LYS A 60 -0.27 7.97 -8.74
C LYS A 60 1.08 8.35 -9.36
N LEU A 61 2.18 8.25 -8.59
CA LEU A 61 3.48 8.72 -9.04
C LEU A 61 4.03 7.87 -10.19
N SER A 62 3.94 6.55 -10.10
CA SER A 62 4.53 5.65 -11.08
C SER A 62 3.82 4.30 -11.15
N LEU A 63 3.61 3.81 -12.38
CA LEU A 63 3.16 2.44 -12.63
C LEU A 63 4.15 1.40 -12.06
N ALA A 64 5.43 1.73 -11.98
CA ALA A 64 6.46 0.87 -11.41
C ALA A 64 6.17 0.49 -9.96
N THR A 65 5.50 1.36 -9.18
CA THR A 65 5.07 1.06 -7.81
C THR A 65 4.21 -0.20 -7.75
N TYR A 66 3.32 -0.39 -8.68
CA TYR A 66 2.44 -1.57 -8.74
C TYR A 66 3.15 -2.79 -9.30
N GLN A 67 3.95 -2.62 -10.34
CA GLN A 67 4.68 -3.72 -10.98
C GLN A 67 5.72 -4.34 -10.04
N TYR A 68 6.52 -3.53 -9.35
CA TYR A 68 7.46 -4.03 -8.36
C TYR A 68 6.78 -4.51 -7.08
N GLY A 69 5.70 -3.85 -6.66
CA GLY A 69 4.91 -4.28 -5.50
C GLY A 69 4.37 -5.70 -5.67
N GLU A 70 3.86 -6.04 -6.85
CA GLU A 70 3.42 -7.40 -7.19
C GLU A 70 4.57 -8.42 -7.03
N ILE A 71 5.74 -8.10 -7.53
CA ILE A 71 6.91 -8.98 -7.46
C ILE A 71 7.39 -9.15 -6.01
N ILE A 72 7.49 -8.06 -5.26
CA ILE A 72 7.92 -8.05 -3.85
C ILE A 72 6.96 -8.90 -3.00
N LEU A 73 5.66 -8.65 -3.10
CA LEU A 73 4.66 -9.36 -2.30
C LEU A 73 4.58 -10.85 -2.64
N LYS A 74 4.67 -11.22 -3.93
CA LYS A 74 4.73 -12.62 -4.35
C LYS A 74 5.98 -13.33 -3.82
N ASP A 75 7.12 -12.67 -3.77
CA ASP A 75 8.35 -13.23 -3.18
C ASP A 75 8.18 -13.45 -1.67
N PHE A 76 7.59 -12.48 -0.98
CA PHE A 76 7.32 -12.59 0.46
C PHE A 76 6.33 -13.70 0.80
N ILE A 77 5.24 -13.85 0.02
CA ILE A 77 4.29 -14.96 0.20
C ILE A 77 5.02 -16.30 0.08
N LYS A 78 5.87 -16.46 -0.95
CA LYS A 78 6.59 -17.71 -1.21
C LYS A 78 7.61 -18.05 -0.13
N LYS A 79 8.28 -17.05 0.44
CA LYS A 79 9.32 -17.21 1.44
C LYS A 79 8.82 -17.25 2.87
N SER A 80 7.58 -16.83 3.12
CA SER A 80 7.01 -16.85 4.47
C SER A 80 6.80 -18.28 4.95
N GLU A 81 7.28 -18.57 6.16
CA GLU A 81 7.04 -19.85 6.84
C GLU A 81 5.74 -19.82 7.66
N SER A 82 5.33 -18.64 8.14
CA SER A 82 4.11 -18.41 8.90
C SER A 82 2.90 -18.22 8.00
N GLU A 83 1.82 -18.97 8.24
CA GLU A 83 0.55 -18.80 7.51
C GLU A 83 -0.07 -17.42 7.78
N GLU A 84 0.13 -16.84 8.96
CA GLU A 84 -0.29 -15.47 9.26
C GLU A 84 0.38 -14.45 8.32
N ASN A 85 1.71 -14.54 8.17
CA ASN A 85 2.44 -13.66 7.27
C ASN A 85 2.07 -13.88 5.79
N LYS A 86 1.87 -15.13 5.37
CA LYS A 86 1.39 -15.44 4.02
C LYS A 86 0.04 -14.80 3.75
N SER A 87 -0.90 -14.96 4.69
CA SER A 87 -2.22 -14.37 4.59
C SER A 87 -2.17 -12.84 4.56
N LYS A 88 -1.33 -12.23 5.39
CA LYS A 88 -1.10 -10.77 5.37
C LYS A 88 -0.60 -10.29 4.02
N TYR A 89 0.48 -10.88 3.50
CA TYR A 89 1.05 -10.47 2.21
C TYR A 89 0.11 -10.77 1.03
N LEU A 90 -0.69 -11.82 1.10
CA LEU A 90 -1.73 -12.08 0.11
C LEU A 90 -2.80 -10.98 0.13
N ASN A 91 -3.29 -10.58 1.29
CA ASN A 91 -4.27 -9.49 1.42
C ASN A 91 -3.69 -8.17 0.90
N ASP A 92 -2.42 -7.89 1.20
CA ASP A 92 -1.71 -6.71 0.67
C ASP A 92 -1.61 -6.78 -0.86
N LEU A 93 -1.35 -7.95 -1.44
CA LEU A 93 -1.29 -8.16 -2.89
C LEU A 93 -2.67 -7.97 -3.56
N LEU A 94 -3.73 -8.48 -2.95
CA LEU A 94 -5.09 -8.31 -3.48
C LEU A 94 -5.52 -6.84 -3.45
N SER A 95 -5.19 -6.13 -2.37
CA SER A 95 -5.41 -4.68 -2.24
C SER A 95 -4.58 -3.88 -3.24
N LEU A 96 -3.34 -4.30 -3.51
CA LEU A 96 -2.47 -3.68 -4.51
C LEU A 96 -3.11 -3.71 -5.91
N TYR A 97 -3.75 -4.82 -6.30
CA TYR A 97 -4.44 -4.90 -7.59
C TYR A 97 -5.64 -3.95 -7.67
N ASP A 98 -6.39 -3.76 -6.59
CA ASP A 98 -7.50 -2.81 -6.55
C ASP A 98 -6.99 -1.36 -6.73
N LEU A 99 -5.96 -0.98 -5.97
CA LEU A 99 -5.30 0.32 -6.11
C LEU A 99 -4.68 0.52 -7.51
N TRP A 100 -4.12 -0.55 -8.09
CA TRP A 100 -3.59 -0.49 -9.45
C TRP A 100 -4.69 -0.20 -10.47
N ALA A 101 -5.82 -0.90 -10.40
CA ALA A 101 -6.96 -0.68 -11.30
C ALA A 101 -7.55 0.72 -11.14
N GLU A 102 -7.54 1.28 -9.93
CA GLU A 102 -8.01 2.63 -9.64
C GLU A 102 -7.07 3.71 -10.18
N ASN A 103 -5.75 3.58 -9.91
CA ASN A 103 -4.79 4.64 -10.19
C ASN A 103 -4.21 4.58 -11.62
N PHE A 104 -4.16 3.38 -12.23
CA PHE A 104 -3.64 3.15 -13.58
C PHE A 104 -4.57 2.24 -14.39
N PRO A 105 -5.84 2.65 -14.64
CA PRO A 105 -6.82 1.85 -15.38
C PRO A 105 -6.45 1.64 -16.85
N GLU A 106 -5.55 2.50 -17.37
CA GLU A 106 -5.12 2.49 -18.76
C GLU A 106 -3.59 2.54 -18.90
N ARG A 107 -3.10 1.97 -19.98
CA ARG A 107 -1.70 2.07 -20.40
C ARG A 107 -1.64 2.28 -21.90
N LYS A 108 -1.03 3.41 -22.35
CA LYS A 108 -0.93 3.77 -23.77
C LYS A 108 -2.27 3.74 -24.49
N GLY A 109 -3.33 4.26 -23.85
CA GLY A 109 -4.69 4.29 -24.41
C GLY A 109 -5.44 2.95 -24.40
N VAL A 110 -4.85 1.90 -23.82
CA VAL A 110 -5.48 0.58 -23.71
C VAL A 110 -5.90 0.31 -22.28
N ARG A 111 -7.17 -0.02 -22.09
CA ARG A 111 -7.75 -0.34 -20.79
C ARG A 111 -7.12 -1.61 -20.19
N GLN A 112 -6.62 -1.53 -18.97
CA GLN A 112 -5.89 -2.60 -18.29
C GLN A 112 -6.71 -3.32 -17.21
N ILE A 113 -7.86 -2.81 -16.82
CA ILE A 113 -8.67 -3.29 -15.69
C ILE A 113 -8.90 -4.80 -15.76
N GLY A 114 -9.30 -5.33 -16.91
CA GLY A 114 -9.54 -6.77 -17.08
C GLY A 114 -8.29 -7.61 -16.83
N LYS A 115 -7.13 -7.14 -17.32
CA LYS A 115 -5.84 -7.81 -17.09
C LYS A 115 -5.44 -7.77 -15.62
N ILE A 116 -5.61 -6.63 -14.96
CA ILE A 116 -5.27 -6.46 -13.55
C ILE A 116 -6.11 -7.41 -12.68
N TYR A 117 -7.42 -7.45 -12.90
CA TYR A 117 -8.29 -8.37 -12.15
C TYR A 117 -8.10 -9.84 -12.51
N SER A 118 -7.65 -10.16 -13.72
CA SER A 118 -7.20 -11.51 -14.05
C SER A 118 -5.98 -11.92 -13.22
N CYS A 119 -5.00 -11.02 -13.05
CA CYS A 119 -3.85 -11.25 -12.16
C CYS A 119 -4.28 -11.41 -10.70
N LYS A 120 -5.26 -10.61 -10.24
CA LYS A 120 -5.84 -10.73 -8.90
C LYS A 120 -6.49 -12.09 -8.69
N GLY A 121 -7.33 -12.54 -9.65
CA GLY A 121 -7.94 -13.86 -9.60
C GLY A 121 -6.92 -15.00 -9.59
N GLN A 122 -5.86 -14.89 -10.40
CA GLN A 122 -4.78 -15.87 -10.40
C GLN A 122 -4.03 -15.91 -9.05
N ALA A 123 -3.80 -14.77 -8.41
CA ALA A 123 -3.17 -14.72 -7.09
C ALA A 123 -4.03 -15.41 -6.01
N ILE A 124 -5.35 -15.30 -6.07
CA ILE A 124 -6.27 -16.02 -5.18
C ILE A 124 -6.14 -17.54 -5.40
N LEU A 125 -6.10 -17.99 -6.65
CA LEU A 125 -5.94 -19.42 -6.99
C LEU A 125 -4.58 -19.96 -6.54
N ASP A 126 -3.50 -19.19 -6.74
CA ASP A 126 -2.13 -19.64 -6.44
C ASP A 126 -1.82 -19.67 -4.94
N TYR A 127 -2.40 -18.75 -4.17
CA TYR A 127 -2.00 -18.51 -2.78
C TYR A 127 -3.14 -18.58 -1.77
N GLY A 128 -4.41 -18.44 -2.20
CA GLY A 128 -5.57 -18.31 -1.32
C GLY A 128 -6.19 -19.62 -0.87
N PHE A 129 -6.04 -20.69 -1.64
CA PHE A 129 -6.70 -21.99 -1.35
C PHE A 129 -5.68 -23.01 -0.84
N LYS A 130 -5.35 -22.95 0.46
CA LYS A 130 -4.65 -24.06 1.14
C LYS A 130 -5.57 -24.96 1.97
N ASP A 131 -6.80 -24.57 2.20
CA ASP A 131 -7.77 -25.44 2.84
C ASP A 131 -8.41 -26.36 1.80
N LYS A 132 -7.78 -27.53 1.63
CA LYS A 132 -8.31 -28.65 0.84
C LYS A 132 -9.43 -29.39 1.57
N GLU A 133 -10.29 -28.71 2.30
CA GLU A 133 -11.47 -29.30 2.90
C GLU A 133 -12.76 -28.66 2.38
N LEU A 134 -12.90 -28.62 1.04
CA LEU A 134 -14.18 -28.39 0.39
C LEU A 134 -14.23 -29.20 -0.92
N ILE A 135 -14.13 -30.50 -0.79
CA ILE A 135 -14.65 -31.46 -1.77
C ILE A 135 -15.42 -32.53 -1.01
#